data_4191cc70fd08ddf904663e1f39dc39fe
#
_entry.id   4191cc70fd08ddf904663e1f39dc39fe
#
_cell.length_a   1.000
_cell.length_b   1.000
_cell.length_c   1.000
_cell.angle_alpha   90.00
_cell.angle_beta   90.00
_cell.angle_gamma   90.00
#
_symmetry.space_group_name_H-M   'P 1'
#
loop_
_entity.id
_entity.type
_entity.pdbx_description
1 polymer ?
#
loop_
_entity_poly.entity_id
_entity_poly.type
_entity_poly.pdbx_seq_one_letter_code
_entity_poly.pdbx_strand_id
1 'polypeptide(L)'
;LLNDTSLCVALLNESLSKRDIPKVSIQQYREKFLFPIKTFYESVGFNFENEPFEKTNKEFHDGFEQQFRKLALQPFAKETIIKINETNTIQSILSATIQQRLIEQVGFFDLHNYLDNIVGISSTPSGYGKEYEGSELMMAVDIPASETIIVGDSILDFSVSQSLGIDCALVYNGHNDVDRLKATGAY
;
A
#
# COMPACT_ATOMS: atom_id res chain seq x y z
N LEU A 1 -4.97 -3.18 4.52
CA LEU A 1 -6.41 -3.06 4.83
C LEU A 1 -7.31 -3.58 3.72
N LEU A 2 -7.14 -3.12 2.49
CA LEU A 2 -7.94 -3.55 1.33
C LEU A 2 -7.55 -4.97 0.88
N ASN A 3 -8.55 -5.72 0.44
CA ASN A 3 -8.33 -7.00 -0.27
C ASN A 3 -8.26 -6.73 -1.77
N ASP A 4 -7.22 -6.07 -2.22
CA ASP A 4 -7.08 -5.50 -3.56
C ASP A 4 -6.03 -6.17 -4.45
N THR A 5 -5.23 -7.09 -3.94
CA THR A 5 -4.16 -7.74 -4.69
C THR A 5 -4.65 -8.35 -6.02
N SER A 6 -5.83 -9.01 -6.01
CA SER A 6 -6.41 -9.59 -7.21
C SER A 6 -6.78 -8.54 -8.26
N LEU A 7 -7.31 -7.39 -7.83
CA LEU A 7 -7.59 -6.26 -8.72
C LEU A 7 -6.29 -5.69 -9.29
N CYS A 8 -5.27 -5.48 -8.44
CA CYS A 8 -3.98 -4.97 -8.88
C CYS A 8 -3.34 -5.87 -9.94
N VAL A 9 -3.38 -7.20 -9.74
CA VAL A 9 -2.89 -8.17 -10.74
C VAL A 9 -3.71 -8.12 -12.03
N ALA A 10 -5.03 -7.98 -11.94
CA ALA A 10 -5.89 -7.87 -13.12
C ALA A 10 -5.55 -6.62 -13.94
N LEU A 11 -5.45 -5.44 -13.30
CA LEU A 11 -5.09 -4.18 -13.95
C LEU A 11 -3.68 -4.20 -14.55
N LEU A 12 -2.72 -4.78 -13.83
CA LEU A 12 -1.37 -5.00 -14.36
C LEU A 12 -1.43 -5.85 -15.62
N ASN A 13 -2.16 -6.98 -15.59
CA ASN A 13 -2.27 -7.90 -16.71
C ASN A 13 -3.02 -7.28 -17.92
N GLU A 14 -3.97 -6.40 -17.70
CA GLU A 14 -4.58 -5.61 -18.77
C GLU A 14 -3.54 -4.69 -19.44
N SER A 15 -2.72 -4.02 -18.64
CA SER A 15 -1.66 -3.14 -19.13
C SER A 15 -0.55 -3.90 -19.86
N LEU A 16 -0.14 -5.08 -19.35
CA LEU A 16 0.80 -5.99 -20.01
C LEU A 16 0.25 -6.45 -21.37
N SER A 17 -1.02 -6.86 -21.41
CA SER A 17 -1.67 -7.36 -22.65
C SER A 17 -1.75 -6.29 -23.74
N LYS A 18 -1.95 -5.02 -23.40
CA LYS A 18 -1.95 -3.89 -24.37
C LYS A 18 -0.59 -3.70 -25.06
N ARG A 19 0.46 -4.29 -24.49
CA ARG A 19 1.86 -4.14 -24.94
C ARG A 19 2.49 -5.45 -25.41
N ASP A 20 1.63 -6.48 -25.60
CA ASP A 20 2.06 -7.84 -25.99
C ASP A 20 3.09 -8.47 -25.02
N ILE A 21 3.06 -8.04 -23.76
CA ILE A 21 3.90 -8.59 -22.70
C ILE A 21 3.16 -9.76 -22.02
N PRO A 22 3.83 -10.88 -21.70
CA PRO A 22 3.21 -12.00 -21.02
C PRO A 22 2.59 -11.61 -19.68
N LYS A 23 1.39 -12.13 -19.41
CA LYS A 23 0.72 -11.94 -18.12
C LYS A 23 1.49 -12.59 -16.98
N VAL A 24 1.33 -12.02 -15.79
CA VAL A 24 1.88 -12.59 -14.55
C VAL A 24 0.79 -13.24 -13.71
N SER A 25 1.13 -14.31 -13.01
CA SER A 25 0.26 -14.89 -11.99
C SER A 25 0.32 -14.03 -10.71
N ILE A 26 -0.65 -14.24 -9.80
CA ILE A 26 -0.65 -13.57 -8.48
C ILE A 26 0.62 -13.93 -7.67
N GLN A 27 1.13 -15.15 -7.82
CA GLN A 27 2.36 -15.58 -7.17
C GLN A 27 3.58 -14.82 -7.72
N GLN A 28 3.72 -14.73 -9.04
CA GLN A 28 4.79 -13.96 -9.69
C GLN A 28 4.71 -12.45 -9.34
N TYR A 29 3.49 -11.91 -9.23
CA TYR A 29 3.29 -10.55 -8.75
C TYR A 29 3.87 -10.38 -7.35
N ARG A 30 3.47 -11.22 -6.38
CA ARG A 30 3.91 -11.14 -5.00
C ARG A 30 5.42 -11.32 -4.82
N GLU A 31 6.02 -12.21 -5.61
CA GLU A 31 7.46 -12.45 -5.62
C GLU A 31 8.26 -11.24 -6.11
N LYS A 32 7.68 -10.44 -7.03
CA LYS A 32 8.38 -9.34 -7.69
C LYS A 32 7.99 -7.96 -7.19
N PHE A 33 6.80 -7.83 -6.55
CA PHE A 33 6.29 -6.51 -6.15
C PHE A 33 7.26 -5.78 -5.23
N LEU A 34 7.59 -4.54 -5.59
CA LEU A 34 8.50 -3.67 -4.85
C LEU A 34 8.27 -2.19 -5.19
N PHE A 35 8.85 -1.33 -4.37
CA PHE A 35 9.00 0.10 -4.66
C PHE A 35 10.48 0.44 -4.93
N PRO A 36 10.76 1.42 -5.81
CA PRO A 36 9.82 2.24 -6.59
C PRO A 36 9.00 1.41 -7.59
N ILE A 37 7.74 1.75 -7.77
CA ILE A 37 6.80 0.97 -8.60
C ILE A 37 7.25 0.87 -10.07
N LYS A 38 8.01 1.85 -10.56
CA LYS A 38 8.62 1.81 -11.89
C LYS A 38 9.53 0.58 -12.06
N THR A 39 10.39 0.32 -11.07
CA THR A 39 11.29 -0.84 -11.06
C THR A 39 10.51 -2.16 -11.05
N PHE A 40 9.39 -2.22 -10.32
CA PHE A 40 8.51 -3.37 -10.37
C PHE A 40 7.96 -3.60 -11.78
N TYR A 41 7.45 -2.57 -12.46
CA TYR A 41 6.95 -2.69 -13.82
C TYR A 41 8.05 -3.15 -14.80
N GLU A 42 9.25 -2.60 -14.70
CA GLU A 42 10.41 -3.04 -15.50
C GLU A 42 10.72 -4.53 -15.25
N SER A 43 10.62 -5.00 -14.02
CA SER A 43 10.86 -6.40 -13.64
C SER A 43 9.86 -7.40 -14.24
N VAL A 44 8.68 -6.93 -14.63
CA VAL A 44 7.65 -7.74 -15.28
C VAL A 44 7.57 -7.51 -16.79
N GLY A 45 8.50 -6.73 -17.37
CA GLY A 45 8.73 -6.65 -18.80
C GLY A 45 8.37 -5.31 -19.47
N PHE A 46 7.94 -4.28 -18.72
CA PHE A 46 7.75 -2.96 -19.31
C PHE A 46 9.09 -2.34 -19.73
N ASN A 47 9.08 -1.61 -20.84
CA ASN A 47 10.20 -0.81 -21.29
C ASN A 47 9.76 0.65 -21.41
N PHE A 48 10.29 1.49 -20.52
CA PHE A 48 9.97 2.91 -20.45
C PHE A 48 10.89 3.82 -21.28
N GLU A 49 11.74 3.26 -22.13
CA GLU A 49 12.48 4.03 -23.15
C GLU A 49 11.56 4.50 -24.28
N ASN A 50 10.56 3.68 -24.63
CA ASN A 50 9.66 3.94 -25.75
C ASN A 50 8.27 4.48 -25.32
N GLU A 51 7.92 4.35 -24.06
CA GLU A 51 6.63 4.82 -23.52
C GLU A 51 6.85 5.38 -22.13
N PRO A 52 6.36 6.60 -21.81
CA PRO A 52 6.52 7.19 -20.49
C PRO A 52 5.85 6.34 -19.40
N PHE A 53 6.55 6.14 -18.27
CA PHE A 53 6.04 5.44 -17.08
C PHE A 53 4.69 6.03 -16.62
N GLU A 54 4.55 7.34 -16.68
CA GLU A 54 3.37 8.10 -16.26
C GLU A 54 2.10 7.62 -16.95
N LYS A 55 2.19 7.20 -18.22
CA LYS A 55 1.06 6.66 -18.97
C LYS A 55 0.57 5.34 -18.37
N THR A 56 1.49 4.40 -18.15
CA THR A 56 1.17 3.10 -17.54
C THR A 56 0.66 3.27 -16.12
N ASN A 57 1.27 4.15 -15.34
CA ASN A 57 0.86 4.47 -13.99
C ASN A 57 -0.54 5.08 -13.95
N LYS A 58 -0.85 6.00 -14.88
CA LYS A 58 -2.19 6.57 -15.00
C LYS A 58 -3.23 5.51 -15.38
N GLU A 59 -2.94 4.62 -16.32
CA GLU A 59 -3.84 3.51 -16.70
C GLU A 59 -4.22 2.66 -15.49
N PHE A 60 -3.24 2.33 -14.64
CA PHE A 60 -3.48 1.58 -13.42
C PHE A 60 -4.38 2.35 -12.45
N HIS A 61 -4.06 3.60 -12.17
CA HIS A 61 -4.84 4.42 -11.23
C HIS A 61 -6.27 4.68 -11.71
N ASP A 62 -6.47 4.93 -13.00
CA ASP A 62 -7.81 5.11 -13.57
C ASP A 62 -8.63 3.82 -13.45
N GLY A 63 -8.03 2.67 -13.75
CA GLY A 63 -8.69 1.36 -13.64
C GLY A 63 -9.01 1.00 -12.19
N PHE A 64 -8.12 1.32 -11.25
CA PHE A 64 -8.33 1.10 -9.83
C PHE A 64 -9.49 1.96 -9.30
N GLU A 65 -9.51 3.25 -9.64
CA GLU A 65 -10.55 4.20 -9.23
C GLU A 65 -11.95 3.76 -9.69
N GLN A 66 -12.06 3.22 -10.90
CA GLN A 66 -13.33 2.72 -11.42
C GLN A 66 -13.84 1.47 -10.69
N GLN A 67 -12.97 0.74 -10.00
CA GLN A 67 -13.28 -0.58 -9.47
C GLN A 67 -13.13 -0.72 -7.95
N PHE A 68 -12.47 0.20 -7.24
CA PHE A 68 -12.20 0.05 -5.81
C PHE A 68 -13.46 -0.14 -4.98
N ARG A 69 -14.61 0.45 -5.40
CA ARG A 69 -15.90 0.29 -4.71
C ARG A 69 -16.48 -1.14 -4.77
N LYS A 70 -15.89 -2.03 -5.57
CA LYS A 70 -16.23 -3.45 -5.61
C LYS A 70 -15.37 -4.29 -4.65
N LEU A 71 -14.35 -3.69 -4.08
CA LEU A 71 -13.46 -4.35 -3.13
C LEU A 71 -14.10 -4.47 -1.74
N ALA A 72 -13.58 -5.38 -0.97
CA ALA A 72 -13.85 -5.50 0.45
C ALA A 72 -12.58 -5.19 1.26
N LEU A 73 -12.75 -4.93 2.54
CA LEU A 73 -11.64 -4.96 3.49
C LEU A 73 -11.15 -6.41 3.67
N GLN A 74 -9.91 -6.57 4.12
CA GLN A 74 -9.42 -7.87 4.58
C GLN A 74 -10.32 -8.39 5.73
N PRO A 75 -10.46 -9.71 5.86
CA PRO A 75 -11.25 -10.30 6.95
C PRO A 75 -10.81 -9.74 8.30
N PHE A 76 -11.78 -9.39 9.13
CA PHE A 76 -11.61 -8.82 10.47
C PHE A 76 -10.92 -7.45 10.55
N ALA A 77 -10.57 -6.81 9.44
CA ALA A 77 -9.87 -5.52 9.48
C ALA A 77 -10.71 -4.42 10.15
N LYS A 78 -11.98 -4.27 9.77
CA LYS A 78 -12.88 -3.25 10.37
C LYS A 78 -13.14 -3.53 11.84
N GLU A 79 -13.40 -4.78 12.20
CA GLU A 79 -13.63 -5.20 13.60
C GLU A 79 -12.39 -4.94 14.47
N THR A 80 -11.19 -5.15 13.92
CA THR A 80 -9.93 -4.88 14.63
C THR A 80 -9.75 -3.38 14.85
N ILE A 81 -9.97 -2.56 13.82
CA ILE A 81 -9.91 -1.10 13.91
C ILE A 81 -10.88 -0.58 14.98
N ILE A 82 -12.13 -1.07 14.99
CA ILE A 82 -13.13 -0.68 16.00
C ILE A 82 -12.67 -1.06 17.41
N LYS A 83 -12.15 -2.27 17.60
CA LYS A 83 -11.65 -2.71 18.92
C LYS A 83 -10.45 -1.90 19.41
N ILE A 84 -9.53 -1.52 18.52
CA ILE A 84 -8.41 -0.66 18.88
C ILE A 84 -8.93 0.73 19.29
N ASN A 85 -9.91 1.27 18.57
CA ASN A 85 -10.52 2.57 18.90
C ASN A 85 -11.24 2.59 20.26
N GLU A 86 -11.61 1.44 20.80
CA GLU A 86 -12.16 1.31 22.17
C GLU A 86 -11.07 1.42 23.27
N THR A 87 -9.80 1.49 22.87
CA THR A 87 -8.65 1.67 23.77
C THR A 87 -8.17 3.12 23.75
N ASN A 88 -7.13 3.44 24.50
CA ASN A 88 -6.45 4.74 24.45
C ASN A 88 -5.33 4.80 23.39
N THR A 89 -5.35 3.88 22.41
CA THR A 89 -4.32 3.81 21.36
C THR A 89 -4.66 4.78 20.24
N ILE A 90 -3.72 5.65 19.87
CA ILE A 90 -3.82 6.46 18.65
C ILE A 90 -3.70 5.56 17.43
N GLN A 91 -4.68 5.63 16.54
CA GLN A 91 -4.76 4.76 15.38
C GLN A 91 -4.77 5.57 14.09
N SER A 92 -3.76 5.36 13.25
CA SER A 92 -3.55 6.13 12.02
C SER A 92 -3.46 5.23 10.79
N ILE A 93 -3.88 5.73 9.63
CA ILE A 93 -3.55 5.14 8.33
C ILE A 93 -2.42 5.95 7.69
N LEU A 94 -1.38 5.26 7.22
CA LEU A 94 -0.30 5.79 6.39
C LEU A 94 -0.24 4.99 5.09
N SER A 95 -0.54 5.63 3.96
CA SER A 95 -0.68 4.96 2.66
C SER A 95 0.12 5.64 1.55
N ALA A 96 0.66 4.86 0.60
CA ALA A 96 1.21 5.37 -0.66
C ALA A 96 0.12 5.80 -1.67
N THR A 97 -1.14 5.80 -1.27
CA THR A 97 -2.26 6.35 -2.04
C THR A 97 -2.29 7.87 -1.92
N ILE A 98 -2.60 8.58 -3.00
CA ILE A 98 -2.78 10.05 -2.99
C ILE A 98 -3.83 10.42 -1.93
N GLN A 99 -3.52 11.45 -1.12
CA GLN A 99 -4.33 11.87 0.03
C GLN A 99 -5.82 11.97 -0.25
N GLN A 100 -6.22 12.64 -1.32
CA GLN A 100 -7.63 12.81 -1.67
C GLN A 100 -8.35 11.47 -1.89
N ARG A 101 -7.71 10.55 -2.61
CA ARG A 101 -8.26 9.21 -2.87
C ARG A 101 -8.32 8.36 -1.61
N LEU A 102 -7.32 8.47 -0.75
CA LEU A 102 -7.32 7.77 0.54
C LEU A 102 -8.51 8.19 1.40
N ILE A 103 -8.79 9.49 1.49
CA ILE A 103 -9.96 10.01 2.22
C ILE A 103 -11.26 9.43 1.67
N GLU A 104 -11.42 9.36 0.35
CA GLU A 104 -12.60 8.77 -0.29
C GLU A 104 -12.74 7.27 0.02
N GLN A 105 -11.63 6.52 -0.02
CA GLN A 105 -11.62 5.09 0.30
C GLN A 105 -11.96 4.84 1.76
N VAL A 106 -11.36 5.58 2.69
CA VAL A 106 -11.65 5.50 4.13
C VAL A 106 -13.12 5.82 4.41
N GLY A 107 -13.66 6.85 3.75
CA GLY A 107 -15.08 7.21 3.85
C GLY A 107 -16.01 6.14 3.29
N PHE A 108 -15.67 5.53 2.15
CA PHE A 108 -16.46 4.46 1.54
C PHE A 108 -16.60 3.21 2.43
N PHE A 109 -15.57 2.90 3.22
CA PHE A 109 -15.59 1.77 4.15
C PHE A 109 -16.07 2.14 5.56
N ASP A 110 -16.55 3.38 5.79
CA ASP A 110 -16.98 3.89 7.09
C ASP A 110 -15.92 3.72 8.20
N LEU A 111 -14.67 4.07 7.91
CA LEU A 111 -13.56 3.96 8.87
C LEU A 111 -13.18 5.30 9.51
N HIS A 112 -13.72 6.41 9.03
CA HIS A 112 -13.34 7.78 9.42
C HIS A 112 -13.38 8.01 10.93
N ASN A 113 -14.45 7.51 11.58
CA ASN A 113 -14.69 7.75 12.98
C ASN A 113 -13.84 6.91 13.94
N TYR A 114 -13.02 6.00 13.38
CA TYR A 114 -12.18 5.08 14.15
C TYR A 114 -10.70 5.36 13.99
N LEU A 115 -10.34 6.41 13.26
CA LEU A 115 -8.96 6.76 12.93
C LEU A 115 -8.67 8.20 13.35
N ASP A 116 -7.59 8.39 14.08
CA ASP A 116 -7.12 9.70 14.51
C ASP A 116 -6.47 10.47 13.38
N ASN A 117 -5.73 9.75 12.51
CA ASN A 117 -5.04 10.36 11.36
C ASN A 117 -5.22 9.52 10.09
N ILE A 118 -5.39 10.20 8.95
CA ILE A 118 -5.49 9.59 7.63
C ILE A 118 -4.47 10.30 6.74
N VAL A 119 -3.34 9.63 6.49
CA VAL A 119 -2.18 10.20 5.81
C VAL A 119 -1.86 9.42 4.56
N GLY A 120 -2.05 10.06 3.42
CA GLY A 120 -1.65 9.62 2.10
C GLY A 120 -0.54 10.50 1.53
N ILE A 121 0.03 10.15 0.38
CA ILE A 121 1.05 10.95 -0.27
C ILE A 121 0.48 12.25 -0.84
N SER A 122 1.26 13.34 -0.78
CA SER A 122 0.78 14.70 -1.05
C SER A 122 0.64 15.06 -2.52
N SER A 123 1.35 14.44 -3.43
CA SER A 123 1.24 14.72 -4.87
C SER A 123 1.93 13.69 -5.73
N THR A 124 1.68 13.80 -7.01
CA THR A 124 2.16 13.00 -8.13
C THR A 124 2.92 11.74 -7.70
N PRO A 125 2.47 10.59 -8.08
CA PRO A 125 3.09 9.35 -7.63
C PRO A 125 4.55 9.34 -8.08
N SER A 126 5.43 9.80 -7.19
CA SER A 126 6.89 9.65 -7.38
C SER A 126 7.24 8.15 -7.42
N GLY A 127 6.32 7.30 -7.00
CA GLY A 127 6.54 5.87 -6.88
C GLY A 127 7.58 5.51 -5.81
N TYR A 128 7.97 6.47 -4.96
CA TYR A 128 9.08 6.34 -4.02
C TYR A 128 8.67 5.89 -2.61
N GLY A 129 7.37 5.75 -2.35
CA GLY A 129 6.94 5.31 -1.03
C GLY A 129 6.23 6.40 -0.22
N LYS A 130 6.24 6.26 1.10
CA LYS A 130 5.49 7.08 2.06
C LYS A 130 6.33 7.44 3.30
N GLU A 131 7.65 7.39 3.19
CA GLU A 131 8.57 7.62 4.32
C GLU A 131 8.50 9.07 4.82
N TYR A 132 8.37 10.03 3.90
CA TYR A 132 8.27 11.44 4.26
C TYR A 132 6.99 11.70 5.07
N GLU A 133 5.85 11.26 4.57
CA GLU A 133 4.56 11.40 5.23
C GLU A 133 4.53 10.65 6.58
N GLY A 134 5.25 9.52 6.67
CA GLY A 134 5.44 8.80 7.92
C GLY A 134 6.21 9.62 8.95
N SER A 135 7.27 10.30 8.55
CA SER A 135 8.05 11.18 9.43
C SER A 135 7.22 12.37 9.93
N GLU A 136 6.46 13.01 9.05
CA GLU A 136 5.55 14.10 9.42
C GLU A 136 4.46 13.62 10.41
N LEU A 137 3.92 12.41 10.17
CA LEU A 137 2.92 11.81 11.07
C LEU A 137 3.53 11.56 12.46
N MET A 138 4.72 10.96 12.54
CA MET A 138 5.39 10.71 13.83
C MET A 138 5.63 12.00 14.61
N MET A 139 6.06 13.07 13.95
CA MET A 139 6.23 14.39 14.59
C MET A 139 4.90 14.97 15.06
N ALA A 140 3.81 14.78 14.29
CA ALA A 140 2.50 15.33 14.62
C ALA A 140 1.82 14.62 15.79
N VAL A 141 1.99 13.28 15.91
CA VAL A 141 1.37 12.52 17.00
C VAL A 141 2.15 12.58 18.31
N ASP A 142 3.43 12.95 18.27
CA ASP A 142 4.33 13.11 19.43
C ASP A 142 4.35 11.88 20.38
N ILE A 143 4.35 10.68 19.76
CA ILE A 143 4.44 9.39 20.47
C ILE A 143 5.86 8.83 20.30
N PRO A 144 6.49 8.30 21.36
CA PRO A 144 7.81 7.69 21.26
C PRO A 144 7.83 6.54 20.23
N ALA A 145 8.90 6.44 19.46
CA ALA A 145 9.09 5.36 18.48
C ALA A 145 8.97 3.96 19.13
N SER A 146 9.44 3.80 20.38
CA SER A 146 9.34 2.56 21.15
C SER A 146 7.91 2.17 21.57
N GLU A 147 6.94 3.07 21.39
CA GLU A 147 5.50 2.85 21.69
C GLU A 147 4.67 2.83 20.41
N THR A 148 5.33 2.82 19.25
CA THR A 148 4.69 2.90 17.94
C THR A 148 4.99 1.65 17.13
N ILE A 149 3.97 1.12 16.47
CA ILE A 149 4.10 -0.01 15.54
C ILE A 149 3.37 0.28 14.24
N ILE A 150 4.01 -0.05 13.11
CA ILE A 150 3.33 -0.10 11.81
C ILE A 150 2.85 -1.52 11.55
N VAL A 151 1.60 -1.65 11.09
CA VAL A 151 1.04 -2.92 10.61
C VAL A 151 0.84 -2.81 9.11
N GLY A 152 1.54 -3.63 8.34
CA GLY A 152 1.53 -3.58 6.89
C GLY A 152 1.55 -4.96 6.23
N ASP A 153 1.58 -4.99 4.91
CA ASP A 153 1.56 -6.22 4.12
C ASP A 153 2.65 -6.26 3.04
N SER A 154 3.56 -5.31 3.11
CA SER A 154 4.62 -5.16 2.10
C SER A 154 5.99 -4.86 2.71
N ILE A 155 7.04 -5.13 1.91
CA ILE A 155 8.41 -4.74 2.26
C ILE A 155 8.55 -3.22 2.38
N LEU A 156 7.71 -2.44 1.68
CA LEU A 156 7.68 -0.99 1.85
C LEU A 156 7.31 -0.61 3.30
N ASP A 157 6.33 -1.28 3.90
CA ASP A 157 5.93 -1.00 5.29
C ASP A 157 7.07 -1.28 6.26
N PHE A 158 7.80 -2.37 6.04
CA PHE A 158 9.01 -2.67 6.80
C PHE A 158 10.10 -1.60 6.59
N SER A 159 10.36 -1.19 5.35
CA SER A 159 11.36 -0.13 5.07
C SER A 159 10.99 1.18 5.75
N VAL A 160 9.71 1.56 5.72
CA VAL A 160 9.20 2.74 6.41
C VAL A 160 9.41 2.61 7.92
N SER A 161 9.08 1.47 8.52
CA SER A 161 9.30 1.26 9.97
C SER A 161 10.76 1.41 10.35
N GLN A 162 11.68 0.87 9.55
CA GLN A 162 13.12 1.00 9.78
C GLN A 162 13.59 2.46 9.70
N SER A 163 13.09 3.22 8.72
CA SER A 163 13.44 4.64 8.57
C SER A 163 12.92 5.51 9.71
N LEU A 164 11.78 5.12 10.31
CA LEU A 164 11.17 5.81 11.44
C LEU A 164 11.66 5.32 12.81
N GLY A 165 12.39 4.20 12.85
CA GLY A 165 12.86 3.59 14.09
C GLY A 165 11.73 2.99 14.94
N ILE A 166 10.64 2.55 14.33
CA ILE A 166 9.46 1.96 14.98
C ILE A 166 9.37 0.46 14.69
N ASP A 167 8.59 -0.25 15.50
CA ASP A 167 8.31 -1.67 15.29
C ASP A 167 7.45 -1.91 14.05
N CYS A 168 7.54 -3.12 13.49
CA CYS A 168 6.77 -3.53 12.32
C CYS A 168 6.16 -4.92 12.51
N ALA A 169 4.86 -5.04 12.27
CA ALA A 169 4.16 -6.31 12.12
C ALA A 169 3.68 -6.48 10.68
N LEU A 170 4.04 -7.60 10.05
CA LEU A 170 3.67 -7.88 8.67
C LEU A 170 2.59 -8.95 8.59
N VAL A 171 1.48 -8.62 7.91
CA VAL A 171 0.36 -9.53 7.68
C VAL A 171 0.44 -10.15 6.30
N TYR A 172 0.04 -11.41 6.19
CA TYR A 172 0.01 -12.15 4.93
C TYR A 172 -1.24 -11.81 4.11
N ASN A 173 -1.29 -12.30 2.87
CA ASN A 173 -2.34 -12.07 1.86
C ASN A 173 -2.35 -10.71 1.17
N GLY A 174 -1.34 -9.87 1.41
CA GLY A 174 -1.16 -8.60 0.70
C GLY A 174 -0.35 -8.73 -0.59
N HIS A 175 0.46 -7.70 -0.82
CA HIS A 175 1.21 -7.52 -2.07
C HIS A 175 2.52 -8.29 -2.14
N ASN A 176 3.11 -8.70 -1.03
CA ASN A 176 4.36 -9.46 -1.05
C ASN A 176 4.17 -10.91 -0.66
N ASP A 177 5.08 -11.74 -1.17
CA ASP A 177 5.18 -13.15 -0.85
C ASP A 177 5.58 -13.36 0.62
N VAL A 178 5.07 -14.43 1.23
CA VAL A 178 5.27 -14.73 2.65
C VAL A 178 6.75 -14.96 3.01
N ASP A 179 7.53 -15.57 2.14
CA ASP A 179 8.94 -15.84 2.42
C ASP A 179 9.76 -14.55 2.37
N ARG A 180 9.39 -13.62 1.47
CA ARG A 180 9.97 -12.28 1.42
C ARG A 180 9.64 -11.47 2.67
N LEU A 181 8.41 -11.55 3.17
CA LEU A 181 8.01 -10.88 4.41
C LEU A 181 8.77 -11.45 5.62
N LYS A 182 8.84 -12.78 5.74
CA LYS A 182 9.62 -13.43 6.81
C LYS A 182 11.10 -13.09 6.79
N ALA A 183 11.68 -12.92 5.61
CA ALA A 183 13.10 -12.57 5.45
C ALA A 183 13.44 -11.17 6.01
N THR A 184 12.45 -10.30 6.24
CA THR A 184 12.67 -8.97 6.86
C THR A 184 13.02 -9.07 8.35
N GLY A 185 12.57 -10.12 9.03
CA GLY A 185 12.68 -10.25 10.49
C GLY A 185 11.65 -9.43 11.28
N ALA A 186 10.65 -8.83 10.64
CA ALA A 186 9.50 -8.21 11.30
C ALA A 186 8.63 -9.26 12.02
N TYR A 187 7.76 -8.82 12.95
CA TYR A 187 6.78 -9.66 13.63
C TYR A 187 5.72 -10.20 12.68
#